data_d9f043f7edccec2f10945d53ff6273d1
#
_entry.id   d9f043f7edccec2f10945d53ff6273d1
#
_cell.length_a   1.000
_cell.length_b   1.000
_cell.length_c   1.000
_cell.angle_alpha   90.00
_cell.angle_beta   90.00
_cell.angle_gamma   90.00
#
_symmetry.space_group_name_H-M   'P 1'
#
loop_
_entity.id
_entity.type
_entity.pdbx_description
1 polymer ?
#
loop_
_entity_poly.entity_id
_entity_poly.type
_entity_poly.pdbx_seq_one_letter_code
_entity_poly.pdbx_strand_id
1 'polypeptide(L)' 'MIAIDTSALMAIVLSEDRASDCIAAIEAEDDLVISAGTVAEALIVSERRNVGEEITRLIDQLGMEIVSVTPAAARRI' A
#
# COMPACT_ATOMS: atom_id res chain seq x y z
N MET A 1 -7.65 -9.81 -8.02
CA MET A 1 -6.34 -9.34 -7.51
C MET A 1 -6.21 -7.85 -7.70
N ILE A 2 -5.76 -7.15 -6.68
CA ILE A 2 -5.53 -5.72 -6.75
C ILE A 2 -4.13 -5.40 -6.21
N ALA A 3 -3.42 -4.51 -6.91
CA ALA A 3 -2.11 -4.03 -6.47
C ALA A 3 -2.30 -2.72 -5.69
N ILE A 4 -1.70 -2.67 -4.51
CA ILE A 4 -1.80 -1.50 -3.64
C ILE A 4 -0.61 -0.59 -3.87
N ASP A 5 -0.84 0.69 -4.05
CA ASP A 5 0.23 1.67 -4.20
C ASP A 5 0.42 2.50 -2.92
N THR A 6 1.50 3.27 -2.89
CA THR A 6 1.83 4.12 -1.74
C THR A 6 0.73 5.13 -1.46
N SER A 7 0.13 5.71 -2.50
CA SER A 7 -0.87 6.76 -2.30
C SER A 7 -2.13 6.23 -1.63
N ALA A 8 -2.52 4.98 -1.90
CA ALA A 8 -3.66 4.36 -1.25
C ALA A 8 -3.39 4.13 0.24
N LEU A 9 -2.20 3.62 0.59
CA LEU A 9 -1.80 3.42 1.97
C LEU A 9 -1.79 4.74 2.75
N MET A 10 -1.21 5.77 2.16
CA MET A 10 -1.13 7.09 2.80
C MET A 10 -2.51 7.73 2.95
N ALA A 11 -3.39 7.56 1.96
CA ALA A 11 -4.76 8.06 2.05
C ALA A 11 -5.50 7.47 3.26
N ILE A 12 -5.34 6.16 3.48
CA ILE A 12 -5.99 5.47 4.59
C ILE A 12 -5.42 5.95 5.93
N VAL A 13 -4.09 5.96 6.05
CA VAL A 13 -3.43 6.33 7.32
C VAL A 13 -3.67 7.79 7.69
N LEU A 14 -3.69 8.68 6.70
CA LEU A 14 -3.89 10.12 6.93
C LEU A 14 -5.36 10.51 6.91
N SER A 15 -6.27 9.55 6.75
CA SER A 15 -7.72 9.79 6.70
C SER A 15 -8.11 10.85 5.66
N GLU A 16 -7.49 10.75 4.48
CA GLU A 16 -7.81 11.63 3.37
C GLU A 16 -9.23 11.36 2.83
N ASP A 17 -9.76 12.27 2.03
CA ASP A 17 -11.13 12.16 1.51
C ASP A 17 -11.39 10.85 0.77
N ARG A 18 -10.38 10.31 0.09
CA ARG A 18 -10.51 9.05 -0.65
C ARG A 18 -10.24 7.79 0.19
N ALA A 19 -10.00 7.93 1.50
CA ALA A 19 -9.69 6.78 2.36
C ALA A 19 -10.79 5.74 2.34
N SER A 20 -12.04 6.15 2.44
CA SER A 20 -13.17 5.21 2.45
C SER A 20 -13.31 4.47 1.13
N ASP A 21 -13.05 5.12 0.00
CA ASP A 21 -13.07 4.46 -1.31
C ASP A 21 -11.93 3.43 -1.43
N CYS A 22 -10.75 3.76 -0.93
CA CYS A 22 -9.62 2.84 -0.90
C CYS A 22 -9.91 1.62 -0.03
N ILE A 23 -10.46 1.84 1.16
CA ILE A 23 -10.82 0.75 2.08
C ILE A 23 -11.87 -0.14 1.44
N ALA A 24 -12.89 0.43 0.82
CA ALA A 24 -13.95 -0.33 0.17
C ALA A 24 -13.38 -1.20 -0.97
N ALA A 25 -12.47 -0.64 -1.77
CA ALA A 25 -11.83 -1.39 -2.85
C ALA A 25 -11.01 -2.56 -2.32
N ILE A 26 -10.28 -2.35 -1.22
CA ILE A 26 -9.48 -3.39 -0.58
C ILE A 26 -10.37 -4.49 0.00
N GLU A 27 -11.45 -4.12 0.68
CA GLU A 27 -12.38 -5.09 1.29
C GLU A 27 -13.11 -5.93 0.24
N ALA A 28 -13.27 -5.41 -0.96
CA ALA A 28 -13.93 -6.13 -2.04
C ALA A 28 -13.04 -7.19 -2.71
N GLU A 29 -11.76 -7.22 -2.39
CA GLU A 29 -10.80 -8.12 -3.04
C GLU A 29 -10.29 -9.18 -2.07
N ASP A 30 -10.16 -10.42 -2.58
CA ASP A 30 -9.60 -11.52 -1.80
C ASP A 30 -8.07 -11.57 -1.89
N ASP A 31 -7.51 -11.09 -2.99
CA ASP A 31 -6.08 -11.10 -3.25
C ASP A 31 -5.52 -9.69 -3.31
N LEU A 32 -4.66 -9.35 -2.36
CA LEU A 32 -3.96 -8.07 -2.33
C LEU A 32 -2.48 -8.31 -2.54
N VAL A 33 -1.87 -7.55 -3.44
CA VAL A 33 -0.42 -7.60 -3.67
C VAL A 33 0.17 -6.21 -3.55
N ILE A 34 1.43 -6.16 -3.14
CA ILE A 34 2.20 -4.92 -3.07
C ILE A 34 3.63 -5.23 -3.52
N SER A 35 4.24 -4.36 -4.30
CA SER A 35 5.63 -4.57 -4.69
C SER A 35 6.56 -4.23 -3.53
N ALA A 36 7.72 -4.90 -3.48
CA ALA A 36 8.75 -4.60 -2.50
C ALA A 36 9.19 -3.13 -2.59
N GLY A 37 9.25 -2.59 -3.81
CA GLY A 37 9.58 -1.18 -4.02
C GLY A 37 8.54 -0.24 -3.42
N THR A 38 7.25 -0.58 -3.54
CA THR A 38 6.18 0.21 -2.93
C THR A 38 6.24 0.16 -1.40
N VAL A 39 6.56 -1.00 -0.82
CA VAL A 39 6.74 -1.12 0.64
C VAL A 39 7.87 -0.18 1.10
N ALA A 40 9.01 -0.22 0.41
CA ALA A 40 10.14 0.65 0.75
C ALA A 40 9.77 2.14 0.64
N GLU A 41 9.09 2.51 -0.44
CA GLU A 41 8.63 3.89 -0.63
C GLU A 41 7.65 4.32 0.46
N ALA A 42 6.68 3.47 0.77
CA ALA A 42 5.69 3.76 1.81
C ALA A 42 6.35 3.98 3.18
N LEU A 43 7.35 3.17 3.51
CA LEU A 43 8.08 3.32 4.77
C LEU A 43 8.84 4.65 4.82
N ILE A 44 9.47 5.05 3.72
CA ILE A 44 10.20 6.32 3.65
C ILE A 44 9.24 7.51 3.76
N VAL A 45 8.17 7.51 2.98
CA VAL A 45 7.20 8.61 2.97
C VAL A 45 6.51 8.73 4.31
N SER A 46 6.09 7.61 4.91
CA SER A 46 5.40 7.61 6.20
C SER A 46 6.31 8.09 7.33
N GLU A 47 7.60 7.78 7.29
CA GLU A 47 8.56 8.28 8.25
C GLU A 47 8.61 9.81 8.24
N ARG A 48 8.64 10.40 7.04
CA ARG A 48 8.64 11.86 6.87
C ARG A 48 7.37 12.53 7.39
N ARG A 49 6.27 11.79 7.44
CA ARG A 49 4.97 12.28 7.90
C ARG A 49 4.66 11.85 9.33
N ASN A 50 5.62 11.21 10.01
CA ASN A 50 5.49 10.71 11.38
C ASN A 50 4.33 9.69 11.55
N VAL A 51 4.08 8.90 10.52
CA VAL A 51 3.06 7.82 10.56
C VAL A 51 3.66 6.46 10.21
N GLY A 52 4.96 6.27 10.46
CA GLY A 52 5.66 5.03 10.15
C GLY A 52 5.09 3.81 10.87
N GLU A 53 4.73 3.94 12.14
CA GLU A 53 4.12 2.84 12.89
C GLU A 53 2.75 2.47 12.33
N GLU A 54 1.95 3.47 11.98
CA GLU A 54 0.61 3.25 11.44
C GLU A 54 0.68 2.55 10.09
N ILE A 55 1.62 2.94 9.23
CA ILE A 55 1.83 2.29 7.92
C ILE A 55 2.29 0.84 8.13
N THR A 56 3.23 0.61 9.03
CA THR A 56 3.72 -0.75 9.31
C THR A 56 2.59 -1.65 9.77
N ARG A 57 1.76 -1.16 10.69
CA ARG A 57 0.60 -1.90 11.17
C ARG A 57 -0.40 -2.19 10.06
N LEU A 58 -0.67 -1.19 9.21
CA LEU A 58 -1.61 -1.35 8.11
C LEU A 58 -1.11 -2.42 7.12
N ILE A 59 0.16 -2.38 6.75
CA ILE A 59 0.74 -3.39 5.86
C ILE A 59 0.61 -4.79 6.45
N ASP A 60 0.90 -4.94 7.74
CA ASP A 60 0.76 -6.23 8.42
C ASP A 60 -0.70 -6.70 8.45
N GLN A 61 -1.63 -5.81 8.77
CA GLN A 61 -3.04 -6.16 8.92
C GLN A 61 -3.69 -6.53 7.60
N LEU A 62 -3.26 -5.94 6.50
CA LEU A 62 -3.83 -6.25 5.19
C LEU A 62 -3.44 -7.63 4.67
N GLY A 63 -2.37 -8.22 5.20
CA GLY A 63 -1.93 -9.56 4.78
C GLY A 63 -1.61 -9.65 3.30
N MET A 64 -1.05 -8.59 2.73
CA MET A 64 -0.73 -8.55 1.31
C MET A 64 0.44 -9.46 0.97
N GLU A 65 0.39 -10.01 -0.25
CA GLU A 65 1.54 -10.69 -0.82
C GLU A 65 2.53 -9.64 -1.31
N ILE A 66 3.77 -9.72 -0.83
CA ILE A 66 4.83 -8.80 -1.27
C ILE A 66 5.56 -9.46 -2.43
N VAL A 67 5.56 -8.79 -3.57
CA VAL A 67 6.17 -9.32 -4.79
C VAL A 67 7.40 -8.50 -5.16
N SER A 68 8.40 -9.20 -5.73
CA SER A 68 9.62 -8.56 -6.17
C SER A 68 9.37 -7.72 -7.41
N VAL A 69 10.04 -6.57 -7.50
CA VAL A 69 10.02 -5.76 -8.72
C VAL A 69 10.95 -6.42 -9.73
N THR A 70 10.41 -6.77 -10.90
CA THR A 70 11.20 -7.31 -11.99
C THR A 70 11.16 -6.35 -13.17
N PRO A 71 12.09 -6.45 -14.14
CA PRO A 71 12.01 -5.62 -15.34
C PRO A 71 10.67 -5.75 -16.07
N ALA A 72 10.11 -6.95 -16.11
CA ALA A 72 8.81 -7.17 -16.73
C ALA A 72 7.68 -6.49 -15.96
N ALA A 73 7.70 -6.54 -14.64
CA ALA A 73 6.72 -5.85 -13.80
C ALA A 73 6.87 -4.33 -13.91
N ALA A 74 8.10 -3.83 -13.99
CA ALA A 74 8.36 -2.41 -14.11
C ALA A 74 7.73 -1.81 -15.39
N ARG A 75 7.63 -2.58 -16.45
CA ARG A 75 7.04 -2.12 -17.71
C ARG A 75 5.53 -1.91 -17.65
N ARG A 76 4.88 -2.38 -16.64
CA ARG A 76 3.43 -2.32 -16.52
C ARG A 76 2.92 -1.06 -15.87
N ILE A 77 3.81 -0.24 -15.44
CA ILE A 77 3.46 0.98 -14.74
C ILE A 77 2.67 1.93 -15.64
#